data_d892e49f58d24619f161f1e60fd30607
#
_entry.id   d892e49f58d24619f161f1e60fd30607
#
_cell.length_a   1.000
_cell.length_b   1.000
_cell.length_c   1.000
_cell.angle_alpha   90.00
_cell.angle_beta   90.00
_cell.angle_gamma   90.00
#
_symmetry.space_group_name_H-M   'P 1'
#
loop_
_entity.id
_entity.type
_entity.pdbx_description
1 polymer ?
#
loop_
_entity_poly.entity_id
_entity_poly.type
_entity_poly.pdbx_seq_one_letter_code
_entity_poly.pdbx_strand_id
1 'polypeptide(L)'
;FFFLKMLEEQDIAMEKEEKLTGRKHKSIFAGKNEKFRWSRWREKTGTNLYKFVRDEVFPFIEDLHNGHANIRQIFQGAKLIITSEETLKRTVEIIDTIDFSSLDTDVKGDLYESLLSSIESAGEMGQFLTPRHIIRAIIEMVNPKIGETIFDPACGSAGFLITSYEWLKFKNSDPKNIEERDGREIGYGDKL
;
A
#
# COMPACT_ATOMS: atom_id res chain seq x y z
N PHE A 1 6.62 -6.89 -5.91
CA PHE A 1 7.81 -6.82 -5.04
C PHE A 1 7.71 -5.67 -4.05
N PHE A 2 7.36 -4.45 -4.47
CA PHE A 2 7.14 -3.31 -3.56
C PHE A 2 6.19 -3.66 -2.42
N PHE A 3 5.03 -4.24 -2.76
CA PHE A 3 4.04 -4.67 -1.78
C PHE A 3 4.65 -5.59 -0.71
N LEU A 4 5.44 -6.58 -1.12
CA LEU A 4 6.01 -7.55 -0.17
C LEU A 4 7.05 -6.91 0.76
N LYS A 5 7.89 -6.00 0.22
CA LYS A 5 8.85 -5.26 1.05
C LYS A 5 8.15 -4.31 2.02
N MET A 6 7.17 -3.53 1.55
CA MET A 6 6.36 -2.66 2.42
C MET A 6 5.65 -3.45 3.52
N LEU A 7 5.14 -4.63 3.18
CA LEU A 7 4.44 -5.51 4.11
C LEU A 7 5.37 -6.00 5.23
N GLU A 8 6.62 -6.37 4.91
CA GLU A 8 7.61 -6.72 5.93
C GLU A 8 7.97 -5.54 6.82
N GLU A 9 8.22 -4.36 6.24
CA GLU A 9 8.57 -3.17 7.02
C GLU A 9 7.42 -2.76 7.97
N GLN A 10 6.18 -2.87 7.51
CA GLN A 10 5.00 -2.64 8.34
C GLN A 10 4.89 -3.68 9.46
N ASP A 11 5.11 -4.95 9.15
CA ASP A 11 5.09 -6.05 10.13
C ASP A 11 6.15 -5.84 11.22
N ILE A 12 7.37 -5.44 10.84
CA ILE A 12 8.46 -5.11 11.77
C ILE A 12 8.08 -3.90 12.66
N ALA A 13 7.43 -2.89 12.09
CA ALA A 13 6.97 -1.74 12.87
C ALA A 13 5.92 -2.13 13.91
N MET A 14 4.96 -2.99 13.54
CA MET A 14 3.94 -3.51 14.45
C MET A 14 4.54 -4.43 15.52
N GLU A 15 5.55 -5.26 15.19
CA GLU A 15 6.28 -6.06 16.19
C GLU A 15 7.02 -5.18 17.22
N LYS A 16 7.55 -4.03 16.79
CA LYS A 16 8.17 -3.06 17.71
C LYS A 16 7.12 -2.39 18.61
N GLU A 17 5.97 -2.01 18.03
CA GLU A 17 4.86 -1.43 18.79
C GLU A 17 4.31 -2.42 19.82
N GLU A 18 4.17 -3.70 19.49
CA GLU A 18 3.78 -4.75 20.44
C GLU A 18 4.69 -4.79 21.64
N LYS A 19 6.02 -4.74 21.43
CA LYS A 19 7.02 -4.74 22.51
C LYS A 19 6.92 -3.51 23.42
N LEU A 20 6.51 -2.37 22.88
CA LEU A 20 6.41 -1.11 23.63
C LEU A 20 5.08 -0.96 24.34
N THR A 21 3.99 -1.40 23.73
CA THR A 21 2.62 -1.13 24.20
C THR A 21 1.94 -2.37 24.79
N GLY A 22 2.48 -3.57 24.53
CA GLY A 22 1.84 -4.84 24.90
C GLY A 22 0.63 -5.22 24.01
N ARG A 23 0.34 -4.44 22.97
CA ARG A 23 -0.75 -4.70 22.02
C ARG A 23 -0.35 -5.87 21.12
N LYS A 24 -1.03 -7.00 21.23
CA LYS A 24 -0.71 -8.20 20.44
C LYS A 24 -0.80 -7.95 18.94
N HIS A 25 0.27 -8.26 18.23
CA HIS A 25 0.34 -8.29 16.77
C HIS A 25 0.46 -9.74 16.27
N LYS A 26 -0.30 -10.08 15.25
CA LYS A 26 -0.20 -11.38 14.58
C LYS A 26 0.54 -11.20 13.26
N SER A 27 1.84 -11.46 13.28
CA SER A 27 2.67 -11.39 12.07
C SER A 27 2.18 -12.36 11.00
N ILE A 28 2.07 -11.87 9.78
CA ILE A 28 1.79 -12.69 8.59
C ILE A 28 2.97 -13.56 8.18
N PHE A 29 4.17 -13.19 8.61
CA PHE A 29 5.41 -13.93 8.39
C PHE A 29 5.75 -14.89 9.53
N ALA A 30 4.82 -15.17 10.46
CA ALA A 30 5.08 -16.08 11.56
C ALA A 30 5.25 -17.54 11.10
N GLY A 31 6.12 -18.28 11.77
CA GLY A 31 6.31 -19.71 11.58
C GLY A 31 6.81 -20.07 10.18
N LYS A 32 6.07 -20.92 9.46
CA LYS A 32 6.44 -21.38 8.10
C LYS A 32 6.55 -20.25 7.07
N ASN A 33 5.95 -19.11 7.32
CA ASN A 33 5.93 -17.97 6.41
C ASN A 33 7.15 -17.06 6.57
N GLU A 34 8.01 -17.27 7.55
CA GLU A 34 9.20 -16.45 7.79
C GLU A 34 10.13 -16.38 6.56
N LYS A 35 10.20 -17.47 5.80
CA LYS A 35 11.00 -17.55 4.57
C LYS A 35 10.58 -16.55 3.49
N PHE A 36 9.33 -16.02 3.55
CA PHE A 36 8.79 -15.06 2.61
C PHE A 36 9.10 -13.60 2.98
N ARG A 37 9.67 -13.34 4.14
CA ARG A 37 10.20 -12.01 4.46
C ARG A 37 11.19 -11.59 3.39
N TRP A 38 11.07 -10.36 2.91
CA TRP A 38 11.98 -9.78 1.91
C TRP A 38 13.44 -9.95 2.31
N SER A 39 13.76 -9.66 3.55
CA SER A 39 15.10 -9.79 4.11
C SER A 39 15.69 -11.20 4.08
N ARG A 40 14.84 -12.24 4.00
CA ARG A 40 15.28 -13.64 3.99
C ARG A 40 15.69 -14.16 2.62
N TRP A 41 15.17 -13.56 1.55
CA TRP A 41 15.41 -14.09 0.21
C TRP A 41 16.02 -13.10 -0.78
N ARG A 42 16.08 -11.81 -0.46
CA ARG A 42 16.71 -10.79 -1.32
C ARG A 42 18.14 -11.12 -1.72
N GLU A 43 18.87 -11.85 -0.87
CA GLU A 43 20.26 -12.27 -1.14
C GLU A 43 20.38 -13.49 -2.08
N LYS A 44 19.27 -14.17 -2.40
CA LYS A 44 19.29 -15.26 -3.37
C LYS A 44 19.65 -14.74 -4.74
N THR A 45 20.27 -15.62 -5.58
CA THR A 45 20.71 -15.26 -6.93
C THR A 45 20.37 -16.36 -7.94
N GLY A 46 20.41 -16.01 -9.22
CA GLY A 46 20.27 -16.93 -10.35
C GLY A 46 18.99 -17.77 -10.26
N THR A 47 19.11 -19.01 -10.70
CA THR A 47 17.99 -19.97 -10.75
C THR A 47 17.31 -20.19 -9.40
N ASN A 48 18.06 -20.10 -8.28
CA ASN A 48 17.48 -20.25 -6.94
C ASN A 48 16.54 -19.09 -6.58
N LEU A 49 16.91 -17.86 -6.90
CA LEU A 49 16.04 -16.70 -6.75
C LEU A 49 14.81 -16.84 -7.65
N TYR A 50 15.03 -17.15 -8.92
CA TYR A 50 13.96 -17.21 -9.91
C TYR A 50 12.89 -18.25 -9.54
N LYS A 51 13.32 -19.49 -9.23
CA LYS A 51 12.41 -20.55 -8.81
C LYS A 51 11.68 -20.20 -7.52
N PHE A 52 12.39 -19.68 -6.51
CA PHE A 52 11.79 -19.32 -5.25
C PHE A 52 10.71 -18.24 -5.41
N VAL A 53 11.00 -17.21 -6.20
CA VAL A 53 10.03 -16.13 -6.45
C VAL A 53 8.83 -16.65 -7.22
N ARG A 54 9.04 -17.38 -8.31
CA ARG A 54 7.98 -17.91 -9.16
C ARG A 54 7.08 -18.93 -8.45
N ASP A 55 7.72 -19.91 -7.78
CA ASP A 55 7.03 -21.11 -7.31
C ASP A 55 6.56 -20.99 -5.83
N GLU A 56 7.11 -20.05 -5.08
CA GLU A 56 6.81 -19.92 -3.66
C GLU A 56 6.30 -18.50 -3.28
N VAL A 57 6.97 -17.43 -3.70
CA VAL A 57 6.61 -16.06 -3.29
C VAL A 57 5.29 -15.63 -3.93
N PHE A 58 5.11 -15.82 -5.23
CA PHE A 58 3.86 -15.44 -5.88
C PHE A 58 2.64 -16.23 -5.37
N PRO A 59 2.70 -17.57 -5.21
CA PRO A 59 1.64 -18.32 -4.55
C PRO A 59 1.37 -17.87 -3.11
N PHE A 60 2.41 -17.52 -2.35
CA PHE A 60 2.23 -16.98 -1.01
C PHE A 60 1.45 -15.66 -1.00
N ILE A 61 1.76 -14.74 -1.94
CA ILE A 61 1.05 -13.45 -2.05
C ILE A 61 -0.42 -13.68 -2.45
N GLU A 62 -0.65 -14.61 -3.38
CA GLU A 62 -2.01 -14.98 -3.81
C GLU A 62 -2.84 -15.56 -2.66
N ASP A 63 -2.19 -16.33 -1.77
CA ASP A 63 -2.81 -16.95 -0.61
C ASP A 63 -2.86 -16.06 0.65
N LEU A 64 -2.42 -14.82 0.58
CA LEU A 64 -2.48 -13.88 1.69
C LEU A 64 -3.92 -13.50 2.03
N HIS A 65 -4.53 -14.30 2.95
CA HIS A 65 -5.92 -14.08 3.34
C HIS A 65 -6.09 -13.41 4.70
N ASN A 66 -5.15 -12.81 5.29
CA ASN A 66 -5.20 -12.29 6.68
C ASN A 66 -6.44 -11.44 7.02
N GLY A 67 -7.64 -11.98 6.75
CA GLY A 67 -8.93 -11.35 7.06
C GLY A 67 -9.37 -10.26 6.07
N HIS A 68 -8.56 -9.93 5.08
CA HIS A 68 -8.86 -8.93 4.05
C HIS A 68 -9.14 -9.61 2.71
N ALA A 69 -10.41 -9.90 2.44
CA ALA A 69 -10.88 -10.47 1.17
C ALA A 69 -10.37 -9.68 -0.05
N ASN A 70 -10.12 -8.39 0.12
CA ASN A 70 -9.67 -7.47 -0.93
C ASN A 70 -8.25 -7.77 -1.42
N ILE A 71 -7.32 -8.18 -0.54
CA ILE A 71 -5.93 -8.48 -0.94
C ILE A 71 -5.89 -9.68 -1.87
N ARG A 72 -6.69 -10.71 -1.59
CA ARG A 72 -6.79 -11.89 -2.46
C ARG A 72 -7.27 -11.53 -3.87
N GLN A 73 -8.26 -10.66 -3.99
CA GLN A 73 -8.78 -10.24 -5.30
C GLN A 73 -7.73 -9.49 -6.12
N ILE A 74 -6.91 -8.65 -5.47
CA ILE A 74 -5.84 -7.87 -6.13
C ILE A 74 -4.77 -8.79 -6.72
N PHE A 75 -4.38 -9.84 -5.99
CA PHE A 75 -3.28 -10.73 -6.40
C PHE A 75 -3.73 -12.04 -7.04
N GLN A 76 -5.02 -12.24 -7.23
CA GLN A 76 -5.55 -13.44 -7.89
C GLN A 76 -4.98 -13.59 -9.30
N GLY A 77 -4.31 -14.71 -9.54
CA GLY A 77 -3.68 -15.01 -10.82
C GLY A 77 -2.39 -14.22 -11.10
N ALA A 78 -1.83 -13.52 -10.08
CA ALA A 78 -0.55 -12.83 -10.22
C ALA A 78 0.57 -13.82 -10.54
N LYS A 79 1.36 -13.50 -11.56
CA LYS A 79 2.48 -14.33 -12.03
C LYS A 79 3.72 -13.51 -12.23
N LEU A 80 4.88 -14.15 -12.06
CA LEU A 80 6.16 -13.54 -12.41
C LEU A 80 6.26 -13.38 -13.92
N ILE A 81 6.26 -12.14 -14.40
CA ILE A 81 6.40 -11.81 -15.84
C ILE A 81 7.87 -11.72 -16.23
N ILE A 82 8.76 -11.38 -15.29
CA ILE A 82 10.20 -11.28 -15.55
C ILE A 82 10.73 -12.67 -15.89
N THR A 83 11.28 -12.85 -17.08
CA THR A 83 11.81 -14.12 -17.57
C THR A 83 13.32 -14.30 -17.39
N SER A 84 14.04 -13.17 -17.23
CA SER A 84 15.50 -13.16 -17.03
C SER A 84 15.86 -13.19 -15.55
N GLU A 85 16.69 -14.15 -15.15
CA GLU A 85 17.24 -14.24 -13.78
C GLU A 85 18.02 -13.00 -13.37
N GLU A 86 18.80 -12.44 -14.31
CA GLU A 86 19.59 -11.24 -14.09
C GLU A 86 18.68 -10.01 -13.88
N THR A 87 17.67 -9.84 -14.75
CA THR A 87 16.69 -8.76 -14.62
C THR A 87 15.95 -8.86 -13.29
N LEU A 88 15.56 -10.07 -12.88
CA LEU A 88 14.92 -10.28 -11.58
C LEU A 88 15.82 -9.87 -10.43
N LYS A 89 17.10 -10.30 -10.44
CA LYS A 89 18.06 -9.94 -9.38
C LYS A 89 18.25 -8.43 -9.32
N ARG A 90 18.46 -7.78 -10.46
CA ARG A 90 18.60 -6.33 -10.53
C ARG A 90 17.35 -5.59 -10.03
N THR A 91 16.15 -6.09 -10.33
CA THR A 91 14.90 -5.54 -9.82
C THR A 91 14.82 -5.63 -8.31
N VAL A 92 15.19 -6.77 -7.74
CA VAL A 92 15.24 -6.98 -6.29
C VAL A 92 16.24 -6.01 -5.63
N GLU A 93 17.43 -5.85 -6.20
CA GLU A 93 18.46 -4.94 -5.69
C GLU A 93 18.00 -3.47 -5.70
N ILE A 94 17.38 -3.02 -6.78
CA ILE A 94 16.83 -1.66 -6.87
C ILE A 94 15.77 -1.43 -5.79
N ILE A 95 14.83 -2.36 -5.64
CA ILE A 95 13.78 -2.24 -4.63
C ILE A 95 14.36 -2.29 -3.22
N ASP A 96 15.44 -3.04 -3.01
CA ASP A 96 16.08 -3.15 -1.70
C ASP A 96 16.69 -1.83 -1.22
N THR A 97 17.08 -0.94 -2.13
CA THR A 97 17.61 0.40 -1.77
C THR A 97 16.54 1.33 -1.20
N ILE A 98 15.26 1.05 -1.37
CA ILE A 98 14.15 1.92 -0.97
C ILE A 98 13.76 1.59 0.48
N ASP A 99 13.89 2.54 1.37
CA ASP A 99 13.38 2.45 2.75
C ASP A 99 11.95 3.02 2.81
N PHE A 100 10.96 2.14 2.74
CA PHE A 100 9.56 2.56 2.83
C PHE A 100 9.14 2.96 4.25
N SER A 101 9.87 2.54 5.28
CA SER A 101 9.53 2.86 6.67
C SER A 101 9.76 4.33 6.99
N SER A 102 10.74 4.94 6.33
CA SER A 102 11.10 6.36 6.49
C SER A 102 10.23 7.31 5.63
N LEU A 103 9.47 6.76 4.68
CA LEU A 103 8.67 7.57 3.75
C LEU A 103 7.29 7.85 4.35
N ASP A 104 6.86 9.10 4.28
CA ASP A 104 5.48 9.49 4.57
C ASP A 104 4.50 8.83 3.57
N THR A 105 3.25 8.72 3.98
CA THR A 105 2.18 8.11 3.15
C THR A 105 2.09 8.78 1.79
N ASP A 106 2.26 10.08 1.73
CA ASP A 106 2.23 10.88 0.50
C ASP A 106 3.38 10.50 -0.43
N VAL A 107 4.61 10.40 0.10
CA VAL A 107 5.78 10.04 -0.69
C VAL A 107 5.69 8.60 -1.22
N LYS A 108 5.12 7.67 -0.43
CA LYS A 108 4.84 6.30 -0.91
C LYS A 108 3.88 6.31 -2.10
N GLY A 109 2.85 7.15 -2.03
CA GLY A 109 1.90 7.33 -3.11
C GLY A 109 2.54 7.94 -4.36
N ASP A 110 3.33 8.99 -4.21
CA ASP A 110 4.02 9.65 -5.32
C ASP A 110 5.02 8.71 -6.01
N LEU A 111 5.73 7.88 -5.23
CA LEU A 111 6.61 6.85 -5.78
C LEU A 111 5.83 5.83 -6.62
N TYR A 112 4.69 5.38 -6.11
CA TYR A 112 3.82 4.43 -6.82
C TYR A 112 3.28 5.04 -8.12
N GLU A 113 2.82 6.29 -8.08
CA GLU A 113 2.34 7.01 -9.27
C GLU A 113 3.46 7.25 -10.30
N SER A 114 4.67 7.57 -9.84
CA SER A 114 5.84 7.70 -10.72
C SER A 114 6.17 6.39 -11.43
N LEU A 115 6.04 5.26 -10.74
CA LEU A 115 6.23 3.94 -11.35
C LEU A 115 5.13 3.62 -12.36
N LEU A 116 3.87 3.90 -12.02
CA LEU A 116 2.74 3.69 -12.94
C LEU A 116 2.89 4.56 -14.19
N SER A 117 3.22 5.83 -14.04
CA SER A 117 3.42 6.74 -15.18
C SER A 117 4.60 6.32 -16.06
N SER A 118 5.64 5.72 -15.48
CA SER A 118 6.76 5.15 -16.24
C SER A 118 6.34 3.93 -17.07
N ILE A 119 5.45 3.09 -16.53
CA ILE A 119 4.86 1.94 -17.24
C ILE A 119 3.91 2.42 -18.34
N GLU A 120 3.11 3.44 -18.06
CA GLU A 120 2.20 4.07 -19.02
C GLU A 120 2.96 4.70 -20.20
N SER A 121 4.08 5.36 -19.93
CA SER A 121 4.95 5.96 -20.96
C SER A 121 5.57 4.90 -21.87
N ALA A 122 5.69 3.66 -21.40
CA ALA A 122 6.11 2.52 -22.20
C ALA A 122 4.99 1.93 -23.08
N GLY A 123 3.77 2.50 -23.06
CA GLY A 123 2.65 2.10 -23.92
C GLY A 123 1.90 0.84 -23.50
N GLU A 124 2.18 0.31 -22.32
CA GLU A 124 1.60 -0.96 -21.85
C GLU A 124 0.27 -0.84 -21.09
N MET A 125 -0.06 0.36 -20.58
CA MET A 125 -1.35 0.61 -19.93
C MET A 125 -1.91 1.96 -20.35
N GLY A 126 -3.04 1.98 -21.03
CA GLY A 126 -3.75 3.20 -21.50
C GLY A 126 -4.55 3.92 -20.40
N GLN A 127 -4.05 3.93 -19.15
CA GLN A 127 -4.72 4.60 -18.04
C GLN A 127 -3.97 5.89 -17.68
N PHE A 128 -4.65 7.02 -17.75
CA PHE A 128 -4.12 8.30 -17.30
C PHE A 128 -4.57 8.54 -15.87
N LEU A 129 -3.62 8.67 -14.95
CA LEU A 129 -3.89 9.03 -13.56
C LEU A 129 -3.95 10.56 -13.43
N THR A 130 -4.96 11.05 -12.71
CA THR A 130 -5.00 12.47 -12.35
C THR A 130 -3.92 12.77 -11.31
N PRO A 131 -3.03 13.76 -11.56
CA PRO A 131 -1.97 14.10 -10.60
C PRO A 131 -2.52 14.45 -9.23
N ARG A 132 -1.87 13.98 -8.15
CA ARG A 132 -2.34 14.15 -6.76
C ARG A 132 -2.57 15.60 -6.37
N HIS A 133 -1.70 16.52 -6.78
CA HIS A 133 -1.86 17.94 -6.46
C HIS A 133 -3.15 18.53 -7.05
N ILE A 134 -3.59 18.06 -8.23
CA ILE A 134 -4.86 18.44 -8.84
C ILE A 134 -6.03 17.85 -8.05
N ILE A 135 -5.94 16.56 -7.67
CA ILE A 135 -6.95 15.91 -6.85
C ILE A 135 -7.12 16.64 -5.51
N ARG A 136 -6.01 16.95 -4.83
CA ARG A 136 -6.03 17.71 -3.57
C ARG A 136 -6.70 19.07 -3.74
N ALA A 137 -6.34 19.83 -4.77
CA ALA A 137 -6.97 21.12 -5.02
C ALA A 137 -8.49 21.00 -5.23
N ILE A 138 -8.94 19.98 -5.95
CA ILE A 138 -10.38 19.73 -6.18
C ILE A 138 -11.07 19.37 -4.86
N ILE A 139 -10.50 18.44 -4.08
CA ILE A 139 -11.08 18.03 -2.79
C ILE A 139 -11.14 19.20 -1.81
N GLU A 140 -10.12 20.04 -1.77
CA GLU A 140 -10.10 21.24 -0.93
C GLU A 140 -11.18 22.22 -1.32
N MET A 141 -11.41 22.44 -2.63
CA MET A 141 -12.49 23.31 -3.11
C MET A 141 -13.88 22.73 -2.83
N VAL A 142 -14.07 21.43 -3.01
CA VAL A 142 -15.34 20.73 -2.74
C VAL A 142 -15.61 20.66 -1.25
N ASN A 143 -14.54 20.47 -0.43
CA ASN A 143 -14.57 20.41 1.01
C ASN A 143 -15.63 19.44 1.56
N PRO A 144 -15.55 18.15 1.23
CA PRO A 144 -16.52 17.15 1.65
C PRO A 144 -16.59 17.06 3.18
N LYS A 145 -17.75 16.70 3.70
CA LYS A 145 -18.03 16.60 5.14
C LYS A 145 -18.35 15.18 5.55
N ILE A 146 -18.12 14.85 6.81
CA ILE A 146 -18.54 13.56 7.39
C ILE A 146 -20.04 13.37 7.21
N GLY A 147 -20.45 12.19 6.78
CA GLY A 147 -21.83 11.82 6.49
C GLY A 147 -22.28 12.10 5.07
N GLU A 148 -21.46 12.74 4.24
CA GLU A 148 -21.71 12.84 2.79
C GLU A 148 -21.25 11.60 2.07
N THR A 149 -21.91 11.27 0.95
CA THR A 149 -21.53 10.16 0.08
C THR A 149 -20.66 10.68 -1.05
N ILE A 150 -19.49 10.10 -1.20
CA ILE A 150 -18.57 10.40 -2.30
C ILE A 150 -18.64 9.25 -3.30
N PHE A 151 -18.90 9.58 -4.56
CA PHE A 151 -19.02 8.61 -5.63
C PHE A 151 -18.11 8.98 -6.81
N ASP A 152 -17.28 8.03 -7.21
CA ASP A 152 -16.40 8.16 -8.38
C ASP A 152 -16.69 7.01 -9.35
N PRO A 153 -17.40 7.26 -10.46
CA PRO A 153 -17.81 6.24 -11.42
C PRO A 153 -16.66 5.71 -12.29
N ALA A 154 -15.51 6.37 -12.27
CA ALA A 154 -14.33 6.01 -13.07
C ALA A 154 -13.06 6.04 -12.21
N CYS A 155 -13.14 5.47 -10.99
CA CYS A 155 -12.20 5.70 -9.90
C CYS A 155 -10.74 5.30 -10.19
N GLY A 156 -10.46 4.49 -11.19
CA GLY A 156 -9.11 4.00 -11.46
C GLY A 156 -8.44 3.40 -10.21
N SER A 157 -7.32 3.98 -9.80
CA SER A 157 -6.62 3.64 -8.54
C SER A 157 -7.27 4.24 -7.28
N ALA A 158 -8.48 4.78 -7.39
CA ALA A 158 -9.25 5.42 -6.32
C ALA A 158 -8.62 6.72 -5.76
N GLY A 159 -7.83 7.44 -6.55
CA GLY A 159 -7.12 8.64 -6.11
C GLY A 159 -8.02 9.69 -5.47
N PHE A 160 -9.18 10.01 -6.08
CA PHE A 160 -10.15 10.95 -5.49
C PHE A 160 -10.77 10.43 -4.19
N LEU A 161 -11.11 9.15 -4.12
CA LEU A 161 -11.73 8.55 -2.93
C LEU A 161 -10.75 8.50 -1.76
N ILE A 162 -9.50 8.10 -2.01
CA ILE A 162 -8.44 8.06 -0.99
C ILE A 162 -8.14 9.47 -0.48
N THR A 163 -7.94 10.44 -1.38
CA THR A 163 -7.64 11.83 -0.98
C THR A 163 -8.82 12.46 -0.22
N SER A 164 -10.06 12.14 -0.60
CA SER A 164 -11.23 12.58 0.16
C SER A 164 -11.28 12.01 1.57
N TYR A 165 -10.94 10.72 1.72
CA TYR A 165 -10.84 10.09 3.03
C TYR A 165 -9.74 10.74 3.89
N GLU A 166 -8.55 10.97 3.31
CA GLU A 166 -7.44 11.65 4.00
C GLU A 166 -7.80 13.08 4.39
N TRP A 167 -8.53 13.81 3.54
CA TRP A 167 -9.05 15.14 3.84
C TRP A 167 -10.02 15.13 5.03
N LEU A 168 -10.99 14.22 5.00
CA LEU A 168 -11.93 14.05 6.11
C LEU A 168 -11.21 13.71 7.41
N LYS A 169 -10.26 12.79 7.34
CA LYS A 169 -9.42 12.41 8.46
C LYS A 169 -8.66 13.61 9.02
N PHE A 170 -7.97 14.37 8.16
CA PHE A 170 -7.21 15.57 8.56
C PHE A 170 -8.10 16.61 9.22
N LYS A 171 -9.22 16.94 8.61
CA LYS A 171 -10.17 17.94 9.13
C LYS A 171 -10.77 17.57 10.48
N ASN A 172 -10.90 16.30 10.79
CA ASN A 172 -11.54 15.81 12.02
C ASN A 172 -10.54 15.26 13.05
N SER A 173 -9.23 15.32 12.79
CA SER A 173 -8.18 14.89 13.72
C SER A 173 -7.72 16.02 14.65
N ASP A 174 -7.83 17.27 14.23
CA ASP A 174 -7.44 18.43 15.05
C ASP A 174 -8.62 18.79 15.98
N PRO A 175 -8.41 18.87 17.30
CA PRO A 175 -9.43 19.32 18.24
C PRO A 175 -10.07 20.67 17.87
N LYS A 176 -9.35 21.53 17.14
CA LYS A 176 -9.87 22.81 16.63
C LYS A 176 -10.81 22.66 15.43
N ASN A 177 -10.77 21.49 14.76
CA ASN A 177 -11.60 21.20 13.59
C ASN A 177 -12.74 20.21 13.92
N ILE A 178 -12.95 19.89 15.20
CA ILE A 178 -14.09 19.10 15.65
C ILE A 178 -15.34 19.93 15.44
N GLU A 179 -16.23 19.50 14.57
CA GLU A 179 -17.54 20.12 14.38
C GLU A 179 -18.55 19.50 15.35
N GLU A 180 -19.27 20.33 16.08
CA GLU A 180 -20.40 19.91 16.87
C GLU A 180 -21.59 19.64 15.93
N ARG A 181 -22.04 18.40 15.88
CA ARG A 181 -23.19 17.99 15.06
C ARG A 181 -24.22 17.32 15.95
N ASP A 182 -25.44 17.88 15.96
CA ASP A 182 -26.57 17.35 16.75
C ASP A 182 -26.25 17.21 18.26
N GLY A 183 -25.46 18.16 18.81
CA GLY A 183 -25.06 18.17 20.23
C GLY A 183 -24.07 17.08 20.62
N ARG A 184 -23.36 16.52 19.65
CA ARG A 184 -22.28 15.55 19.86
C ARG A 184 -21.01 16.02 19.17
N GLU A 185 -19.89 15.95 19.88
CA GLU A 185 -18.58 16.11 19.27
C GLU A 185 -18.31 14.94 18.33
N ILE A 186 -18.12 15.22 17.04
CA ILE A 186 -17.74 14.22 16.04
C ILE A 186 -16.26 14.39 15.79
N GLY A 187 -15.45 13.57 16.44
CA GLY A 187 -14.01 13.48 16.24
C GLY A 187 -13.61 12.32 15.34
N TYR A 188 -12.35 12.36 14.92
CA TYR A 188 -11.73 11.25 14.24
C TYR A 188 -11.71 10.00 15.14
N GLY A 189 -12.21 8.90 14.68
CA GLY A 189 -12.24 7.61 15.39
C GLY A 189 -13.64 7.09 15.69
N ASP A 190 -14.65 7.94 15.69
CA ASP A 190 -16.02 7.52 16.05
C ASP A 190 -16.88 7.11 14.84
N LYS A 191 -16.46 7.42 13.59
CA LYS A 191 -17.30 7.23 12.40
C LYS A 191 -16.58 6.97 11.07
N LEU A 192 -15.26 6.71 11.07
CA LEU A 192 -14.57 6.32 9.82
C LEU A 192 -14.31 4.82 9.74
#